data_6e54f26ff94bd9245ed00293c7c46592
#
_entry.id   6e54f26ff94bd9245ed00293c7c46592
#
_cell.length_a   1.000
_cell.length_b   1.000
_cell.length_c   1.000
_cell.angle_alpha   90.00
_cell.angle_beta   90.00
_cell.angle_gamma   90.00
#
_symmetry.space_group_name_H-M   'P 1'
#
loop_
_entity.id
_entity.type
_entity.pdbx_description
1 polymer ?
#
loop_
_entity_poly.entity_id
_entity_poly.type
_entity_poly.pdbx_seq_one_letter_code
_entity_poly.pdbx_strand_id
1 'polypeptide(L)'
;ASKSFGGSQNRYSHLSEILNCEMSFSTYIPPTRKGEKLPALYWLSGLTCNDENFITKAGAQKYAAKNKIILVCPDTSPRGESVPDDEQSAYDFGHGAGFYVNATKLPWKTNYQMYDYVLEELPRLIESMCPIDSSRISISGHSMGGHGALIYALKYPELFTAVAPLSASIRTNEEF
;
A
#
# COMPACT_ATOMS: atom_id res chain seq x y z
N ALA A 1 7.18 13.34 -10.77
CA ALA A 1 6.96 14.15 -9.55
C ALA A 1 6.13 15.38 -9.88
N SER A 2 5.14 15.70 -9.06
CA SER A 2 4.34 16.92 -9.16
C SER A 2 4.34 17.68 -7.82
N LYS A 3 4.16 19.00 -7.89
CA LYS A 3 4.05 19.85 -6.70
C LYS A 3 2.59 19.91 -6.23
N SER A 4 2.38 19.75 -4.92
CA SER A 4 1.05 19.82 -4.31
C SER A 4 1.16 20.30 -2.87
N PHE A 5 0.40 21.34 -2.49
CA PHE A 5 0.37 21.93 -1.14
C PHE A 5 1.76 22.15 -0.53
N GLY A 6 2.71 22.64 -1.35
CA GLY A 6 4.09 22.90 -0.93
C GLY A 6 4.98 21.67 -0.82
N GLY A 7 4.42 20.48 -0.87
CA GLY A 7 5.13 19.20 -0.90
C GLY A 7 5.32 18.64 -2.31
N SER A 8 5.68 17.36 -2.39
CA SER A 8 5.87 16.64 -3.66
C SER A 8 5.10 15.33 -3.65
N GLN A 9 4.38 15.09 -4.75
CA GLN A 9 3.77 13.81 -5.04
C GLN A 9 4.62 13.09 -6.07
N ASN A 10 4.97 11.84 -5.79
CA ASN A 10 5.84 11.04 -6.63
C ASN A 10 5.19 9.68 -6.87
N ARG A 11 5.44 9.11 -8.02
CA ARG A 11 5.15 7.72 -8.34
C ARG A 11 6.46 7.02 -8.68
N TYR A 12 6.63 5.84 -8.16
CA TYR A 12 7.82 5.01 -8.33
C TYR A 12 7.43 3.66 -8.90
N SER A 13 8.33 3.07 -9.64
CA SER A 13 8.28 1.65 -9.99
C SER A 13 9.61 1.00 -9.62
N HIS A 14 9.55 -0.27 -9.26
CA HIS A 14 10.73 -1.07 -8.93
C HIS A 14 10.45 -2.54 -9.22
N LEU A 15 11.51 -3.31 -9.46
CA LEU A 15 11.40 -4.75 -9.51
C LEU A 15 11.29 -5.29 -8.08
N SER A 16 10.14 -5.89 -7.74
CA SER A 16 9.93 -6.54 -6.45
C SER A 16 10.55 -7.92 -6.44
N GLU A 17 11.37 -8.19 -5.44
CA GLU A 17 11.94 -9.52 -5.19
C GLU A 17 10.90 -10.47 -4.61
N ILE A 18 9.98 -9.96 -3.79
CA ILE A 18 8.92 -10.75 -3.15
C ILE A 18 7.84 -11.15 -4.16
N LEU A 19 7.44 -10.20 -5.03
CA LEU A 19 6.36 -10.42 -5.99
C LEU A 19 6.84 -10.90 -7.37
N ASN A 20 8.15 -10.96 -7.59
CA ASN A 20 8.77 -11.36 -8.86
C ASN A 20 8.19 -10.62 -10.09
N CYS A 21 7.88 -9.34 -9.94
CA CYS A 21 7.36 -8.49 -11.01
C CYS A 21 7.68 -7.02 -10.74
N GLU A 22 7.43 -6.16 -11.74
CA GLU A 22 7.49 -4.72 -11.53
C GLU A 22 6.30 -4.26 -10.71
N MET A 23 6.58 -3.55 -9.61
CA MET A 23 5.58 -2.96 -8.72
C MET A 23 5.63 -1.46 -8.75
N SER A 24 4.46 -0.85 -8.58
CA SER A 24 4.33 0.61 -8.45
C SER A 24 3.81 0.99 -7.06
N PHE A 25 4.27 2.15 -6.60
CA PHE A 25 3.69 2.82 -5.44
C PHE A 25 3.78 4.33 -5.60
N SER A 26 2.83 5.02 -4.99
CA SER A 26 2.79 6.48 -4.97
C SER A 26 3.06 7.02 -3.58
N THR A 27 3.71 8.19 -3.49
CA THR A 27 3.93 8.88 -2.23
C THR A 27 3.55 10.34 -2.33
N TYR A 28 3.16 10.91 -1.19
CA TYR A 28 3.16 12.35 -1.00
C TYR A 28 4.07 12.69 0.18
N ILE A 29 5.05 13.56 -0.07
CA ILE A 29 5.98 14.05 0.95
C ILE A 29 5.65 15.52 1.21
N PRO A 30 5.17 15.89 2.42
CA PRO A 30 4.87 17.27 2.76
C PRO A 30 6.14 18.13 2.82
N PRO A 31 6.00 19.46 2.90
CA PRO A 31 7.15 20.34 3.11
C PRO A 31 7.93 19.94 4.36
N THR A 32 9.20 19.59 4.19
CA THR A 32 10.09 19.15 5.27
C THR A 32 11.36 19.98 5.31
N ARG A 33 11.96 20.10 6.48
CA ARG A 33 13.29 20.69 6.68
C ARG A 33 14.36 19.63 6.48
N LYS A 34 15.56 20.07 6.15
CA LYS A 34 16.72 19.17 6.04
C LYS A 34 16.93 18.40 7.34
N GLY A 35 16.94 17.06 7.28
CA GLY A 35 17.12 16.17 8.43
C GLY A 35 15.85 15.92 9.27
N GLU A 36 14.72 16.57 8.96
CA GLU A 36 13.44 16.30 9.62
C GLU A 36 12.89 14.95 9.15
N LYS A 37 12.55 14.08 10.11
CA LYS A 37 11.84 12.82 9.86
C LYS A 37 10.37 12.98 10.23
N LEU A 38 9.48 12.43 9.41
CA LEU A 38 8.04 12.60 9.54
C LEU A 38 7.33 11.26 9.72
N PRO A 39 6.17 11.23 10.42
CA PRO A 39 5.31 10.07 10.47
C PRO A 39 4.81 9.71 9.07
N ALA A 40 4.49 8.45 8.86
CA ALA A 40 3.92 7.98 7.62
C ALA A 40 2.57 7.29 7.83
N LEU A 41 1.69 7.47 6.85
CA LEU A 41 0.44 6.74 6.70
C LEU A 41 0.52 5.87 5.46
N TYR A 42 0.47 4.56 5.66
CA TYR A 42 0.29 3.59 4.60
C TYR A 42 -1.20 3.48 4.29
N TRP A 43 -1.56 3.76 3.05
CA TRP A 43 -2.92 3.63 2.56
C TRP A 43 -3.06 2.41 1.67
N LEU A 44 -3.91 1.48 2.08
CA LEU A 44 -4.26 0.28 1.32
C LEU A 44 -5.57 0.51 0.58
N SER A 45 -5.53 0.49 -0.74
CA SER A 45 -6.71 0.69 -1.58
C SER A 45 -7.58 -0.57 -1.68
N GLY A 46 -8.82 -0.40 -2.10
CA GLY A 46 -9.79 -1.47 -2.28
C GLY A 46 -9.62 -2.23 -3.60
N LEU A 47 -10.55 -3.16 -3.87
CA LEU A 47 -10.60 -3.95 -5.10
C LEU A 47 -10.55 -3.08 -6.35
N THR A 48 -9.88 -3.59 -7.38
CA THR A 48 -9.71 -2.98 -8.71
C THR A 48 -8.92 -1.67 -8.74
N CYS A 49 -8.53 -1.15 -7.59
CA CYS A 49 -7.68 0.04 -7.49
C CYS A 49 -6.21 -0.28 -7.77
N ASN A 50 -5.42 0.78 -7.91
CA ASN A 50 -3.97 0.75 -7.95
C ASN A 50 -3.38 1.82 -7.00
N ASP A 51 -2.09 2.07 -7.08
CA ASP A 51 -1.36 3.06 -6.29
C ASP A 51 -1.85 4.51 -6.49
N GLU A 52 -2.50 4.80 -7.61
CA GLU A 52 -2.92 6.16 -7.97
C GLU A 52 -4.33 6.53 -7.49
N ASN A 53 -5.20 5.56 -7.21
CA ASN A 53 -6.61 5.85 -6.90
C ASN A 53 -6.78 6.81 -5.72
N PHE A 54 -6.20 6.50 -4.59
CA PHE A 54 -6.31 7.34 -3.40
C PHE A 54 -5.58 8.67 -3.58
N ILE A 55 -4.33 8.62 -4.04
CA ILE A 55 -3.46 9.79 -4.11
C ILE A 55 -3.98 10.84 -5.11
N THR A 56 -4.78 10.44 -6.10
CA THR A 56 -5.36 11.36 -7.09
C THR A 56 -6.78 11.82 -6.75
N LYS A 57 -7.57 10.99 -6.03
CA LYS A 57 -9.00 11.23 -5.85
C LYS A 57 -9.39 11.72 -4.45
N ALA A 58 -8.64 11.36 -3.42
CA ALA A 58 -9.04 11.62 -2.03
C ALA A 58 -8.78 13.05 -1.55
N GLY A 59 -7.97 13.84 -2.24
CA GLY A 59 -7.58 15.19 -1.80
C GLY A 59 -6.81 15.20 -0.47
N ALA A 60 -6.19 14.08 -0.12
CA ALA A 60 -5.54 13.86 1.17
C ALA A 60 -4.27 14.72 1.36
N GLN A 61 -3.65 15.18 0.28
CA GLN A 61 -2.40 15.95 0.31
C GLN A 61 -2.50 17.23 1.14
N LYS A 62 -3.63 17.93 1.08
CA LYS A 62 -3.88 19.13 1.89
C LYS A 62 -3.77 18.84 3.39
N TYR A 63 -4.36 17.75 3.82
CA TYR A 63 -4.37 17.34 5.23
C TYR A 63 -3.03 16.74 5.64
N ALA A 64 -2.41 15.98 4.76
CA ALA A 64 -1.07 15.44 4.96
C ALA A 64 -0.03 16.55 5.10
N ALA A 65 -0.10 17.60 4.28
CA ALA A 65 0.75 18.79 4.41
C ALA A 65 0.56 19.50 5.74
N LYS A 66 -0.71 19.73 6.14
CA LYS A 66 -1.06 20.41 7.40
C LYS A 66 -0.54 19.66 8.62
N ASN A 67 -0.63 18.33 8.62
CA ASN A 67 -0.26 17.48 9.73
C ASN A 67 1.15 16.89 9.61
N LYS A 68 1.89 17.25 8.55
CA LYS A 68 3.23 16.74 8.29
C LYS A 68 3.31 15.21 8.28
N ILE A 69 2.43 14.57 7.54
CA ILE A 69 2.36 13.12 7.40
C ILE A 69 2.73 12.73 5.96
N ILE A 70 3.67 11.82 5.79
CA ILE A 70 3.98 11.22 4.50
C ILE A 70 2.88 10.22 4.16
N LEU A 71 2.33 10.29 2.93
CA LEU A 71 1.42 9.27 2.43
C LEU A 71 2.21 8.25 1.60
N VAL A 72 1.91 6.98 1.78
CA VAL A 72 2.47 5.85 1.03
C VAL A 72 1.31 5.00 0.53
N CYS A 73 1.17 4.89 -0.79
CA CYS A 73 0.07 4.20 -1.45
C CYS A 73 0.64 3.11 -2.37
N PRO A 74 0.75 1.84 -1.95
CA PRO A 74 1.14 0.75 -2.83
C PRO A 74 0.03 0.39 -3.81
N ASP A 75 0.40 -0.31 -4.88
CA ASP A 75 -0.57 -1.02 -5.72
C ASP A 75 -1.26 -2.12 -4.90
N THR A 76 -2.40 -2.58 -5.37
CA THR A 76 -3.27 -3.55 -4.70
C THR A 76 -2.95 -5.00 -5.04
N SER A 77 -2.14 -5.23 -6.08
CA SER A 77 -1.71 -6.56 -6.51
C SER A 77 -0.43 -6.46 -7.36
N PRO A 78 0.28 -7.57 -7.56
CA PRO A 78 1.22 -7.71 -8.66
C PRO A 78 0.49 -7.51 -9.99
N ARG A 79 1.22 -7.06 -11.03
CA ARG A 79 0.73 -6.84 -12.40
C ARG A 79 1.83 -7.11 -13.42
N GLY A 80 1.43 -7.31 -14.67
CA GLY A 80 2.34 -7.49 -15.80
C GLY A 80 2.10 -8.79 -16.57
N GLU A 81 2.71 -8.91 -17.74
CA GLU A 81 2.51 -10.05 -18.65
C GLU A 81 2.94 -11.39 -18.06
N SER A 82 3.91 -11.39 -17.15
CA SER A 82 4.41 -12.59 -16.48
C SER A 82 3.65 -12.96 -15.21
N VAL A 83 2.70 -12.11 -14.78
CA VAL A 83 1.91 -12.33 -13.56
C VAL A 83 0.60 -13.02 -13.97
N PRO A 84 0.25 -14.16 -13.36
CA PRO A 84 -1.02 -14.81 -13.63
C PRO A 84 -2.20 -13.90 -13.31
N ASP A 85 -3.21 -13.92 -14.17
CA ASP A 85 -4.48 -13.23 -13.97
C ASP A 85 -5.63 -14.21 -14.16
N ASP A 86 -6.84 -13.84 -13.75
CA ASP A 86 -8.00 -14.69 -13.92
C ASP A 86 -8.46 -14.71 -15.39
N GLU A 87 -8.55 -15.90 -15.96
CA GLU A 87 -8.99 -16.09 -17.35
C GLU A 87 -10.43 -15.60 -17.59
N GLN A 88 -11.24 -15.57 -16.54
CA GLN A 88 -12.63 -15.10 -16.58
C GLN A 88 -12.75 -13.61 -16.26
N SER A 89 -11.64 -12.95 -15.97
CA SER A 89 -11.58 -11.52 -15.62
C SER A 89 -12.51 -11.14 -14.45
N ALA A 90 -12.60 -12.01 -13.45
CA ALA A 90 -13.37 -11.72 -12.24
C ALA A 90 -12.76 -10.49 -11.52
N TYR A 91 -13.62 -9.57 -11.11
CA TYR A 91 -13.16 -8.32 -10.50
C TYR A 91 -12.55 -8.50 -9.11
N ASP A 92 -12.84 -9.60 -8.45
CA ASP A 92 -12.43 -9.96 -7.09
C ASP A 92 -11.37 -11.06 -7.04
N PHE A 93 -10.73 -11.36 -8.17
CA PHE A 93 -9.64 -12.32 -8.27
C PHE A 93 -8.58 -11.86 -9.29
N GLY A 94 -7.29 -12.11 -9.05
CA GLY A 94 -6.22 -11.70 -9.96
C GLY A 94 -5.81 -10.23 -9.82
N HIS A 95 -5.61 -9.54 -10.93
CA HIS A 95 -5.15 -8.16 -10.96
C HIS A 95 -6.10 -7.20 -10.22
N GLY A 96 -5.57 -6.43 -9.29
CA GLY A 96 -6.36 -5.53 -8.45
C GLY A 96 -7.02 -6.19 -7.25
N ALA A 97 -6.79 -7.50 -7.02
CA ALA A 97 -7.41 -8.31 -5.99
C ALA A 97 -6.40 -9.13 -5.18
N GLY A 98 -5.30 -8.50 -4.76
CA GLY A 98 -4.26 -9.17 -3.97
C GLY A 98 -4.61 -9.38 -2.50
N PHE A 99 -5.71 -8.81 -2.02
CA PHE A 99 -6.26 -8.92 -0.65
C PHE A 99 -5.25 -8.69 0.47
N TYR A 100 -4.03 -8.25 0.13
CA TYR A 100 -2.94 -8.05 1.09
C TYR A 100 -2.60 -9.32 1.88
N VAL A 101 -2.70 -10.46 1.20
CA VAL A 101 -2.37 -11.79 1.71
C VAL A 101 -1.28 -12.45 0.86
N ASN A 102 -0.76 -13.57 1.34
CA ASN A 102 0.15 -14.42 0.57
C ASN A 102 -0.62 -15.62 0.00
N ALA A 103 -0.62 -15.77 -1.30
CA ALA A 103 -1.19 -16.93 -1.96
C ALA A 103 -0.37 -18.20 -1.65
N THR A 104 -1.08 -19.31 -1.44
CA THR A 104 -0.48 -20.60 -1.09
C THR A 104 -0.44 -21.61 -2.24
N LYS A 105 -1.25 -21.40 -3.29
CA LYS A 105 -1.40 -22.32 -4.43
C LYS A 105 -0.81 -21.76 -5.71
N LEU A 106 -0.23 -22.61 -6.53
CA LEU A 106 0.20 -22.27 -7.90
C LEU A 106 -1.02 -22.05 -8.80
N PRO A 107 -0.92 -21.18 -9.82
CA PRO A 107 0.26 -20.37 -10.15
C PRO A 107 0.44 -19.10 -9.28
N TRP A 108 -0.54 -18.74 -8.49
CA TRP A 108 -0.66 -17.48 -7.73
C TRP A 108 0.47 -17.28 -6.73
N LYS A 109 0.90 -18.37 -6.07
CA LYS A 109 1.96 -18.33 -5.06
C LYS A 109 3.25 -17.66 -5.53
N THR A 110 3.53 -17.67 -6.82
CA THR A 110 4.77 -17.12 -7.37
C THR A 110 4.82 -15.59 -7.26
N ASN A 111 3.67 -14.93 -7.40
CA ASN A 111 3.61 -13.48 -7.51
C ASN A 111 2.70 -12.83 -6.43
N TYR A 112 1.63 -13.48 -6.00
CA TYR A 112 0.67 -12.88 -5.08
C TYR A 112 1.10 -13.05 -3.62
N GLN A 113 2.16 -12.34 -3.22
CA GLN A 113 2.72 -12.33 -1.86
C GLN A 113 2.60 -10.92 -1.26
N MET A 114 1.41 -10.31 -1.41
CA MET A 114 1.16 -8.91 -1.03
C MET A 114 1.32 -8.68 0.48
N TYR A 115 1.12 -9.70 1.30
CA TYR A 115 1.31 -9.59 2.75
C TYR A 115 2.76 -9.28 3.09
N ASP A 116 3.70 -10.07 2.59
CA ASP A 116 5.13 -9.89 2.85
C ASP A 116 5.65 -8.62 2.15
N TYR A 117 5.14 -8.31 0.95
CA TYR A 117 5.51 -7.08 0.24
C TYR A 117 5.25 -5.83 1.07
N VAL A 118 4.05 -5.70 1.65
CA VAL A 118 3.66 -4.53 2.44
C VAL A 118 4.38 -4.47 3.78
N LEU A 119 4.71 -5.61 4.40
CA LEU A 119 5.38 -5.65 5.70
C LEU A 119 6.90 -5.56 5.62
N GLU A 120 7.49 -6.07 4.56
CA GLU A 120 8.94 -6.24 4.50
C GLU A 120 9.61 -5.39 3.43
N GLU A 121 9.21 -5.55 2.16
CA GLU A 121 9.93 -4.94 1.04
C GLU A 121 9.60 -3.45 0.92
N LEU A 122 8.32 -3.10 0.90
CA LEU A 122 7.89 -1.71 0.77
C LEU A 122 8.44 -0.80 1.88
N PRO A 123 8.41 -1.16 3.18
CA PRO A 123 8.98 -0.33 4.23
C PRO A 123 10.47 -0.05 4.03
N ARG A 124 11.27 -1.05 3.66
CA ARG A 124 12.71 -0.88 3.40
C ARG A 124 12.96 0.12 2.26
N LEU A 125 12.19 0.02 1.18
CA LEU A 125 12.27 0.97 0.06
C LEU A 125 11.93 2.38 0.51
N ILE A 126 10.80 2.57 1.18
CA ILE A 126 10.31 3.87 1.61
C ILE A 126 11.28 4.53 2.59
N GLU A 127 11.85 3.79 3.52
CA GLU A 127 12.85 4.30 4.48
C GLU A 127 14.14 4.77 3.78
N SER A 128 14.52 4.12 2.69
CA SER A 128 15.69 4.52 1.91
C SER A 128 15.46 5.77 1.06
N MET A 129 14.21 6.07 0.70
CA MET A 129 13.84 7.10 -0.27
C MET A 129 13.17 8.33 0.35
N CYS A 130 12.55 8.17 1.51
CA CYS A 130 11.71 9.19 2.14
C CYS A 130 12.17 9.48 3.57
N PRO A 131 12.02 10.72 4.06
CA PRO A 131 12.42 11.11 5.41
C PRO A 131 11.41 10.61 6.47
N ILE A 132 11.20 9.28 6.54
CA ILE A 132 10.25 8.67 7.45
C ILE A 132 10.86 8.46 8.85
N ASP A 133 10.03 8.69 9.85
CA ASP A 133 10.25 8.23 11.21
C ASP A 133 9.60 6.86 11.39
N SER A 134 10.39 5.80 11.34
CA SER A 134 9.92 4.40 11.42
C SER A 134 9.24 4.04 12.75
N SER A 135 9.39 4.88 13.78
CA SER A 135 8.68 4.71 15.05
C SER A 135 7.25 5.27 15.03
N ARG A 136 6.86 5.95 13.94
CA ARG A 136 5.54 6.62 13.81
C ARG A 136 4.87 6.26 12.49
N ILE A 137 4.61 4.96 12.31
CA ILE A 137 3.91 4.43 11.15
C ILE A 137 2.46 4.17 11.52
N SER A 138 1.55 4.61 10.67
CA SER A 138 0.12 4.32 10.78
C SER A 138 -0.34 3.64 9.50
N ILE A 139 -1.42 2.85 9.60
CA ILE A 139 -1.98 2.13 8.47
C ILE A 139 -3.47 2.40 8.36
N SER A 140 -3.96 2.57 7.15
CA SER A 140 -5.36 2.79 6.84
C SER A 140 -5.68 2.16 5.49
N GLY A 141 -6.95 1.99 5.20
CA GLY A 141 -7.37 1.48 3.91
C GLY A 141 -8.89 1.44 3.79
N HIS A 142 -9.37 1.20 2.58
CA HIS A 142 -10.79 1.14 2.27
C HIS A 142 -11.17 -0.24 1.73
N SER A 143 -12.30 -0.80 2.16
CA SER A 143 -12.85 -2.07 1.68
C SER A 143 -11.84 -3.22 1.87
N MET A 144 -11.37 -3.88 0.81
CA MET A 144 -10.28 -4.86 0.83
C MET A 144 -9.05 -4.33 1.58
N GLY A 145 -8.66 -3.08 1.34
CA GLY A 145 -7.54 -2.44 2.04
C GLY A 145 -7.82 -2.12 3.50
N GLY A 146 -9.08 -1.83 3.85
CA GLY A 146 -9.51 -1.68 5.25
C GLY A 146 -9.36 -2.99 6.03
N HIS A 147 -9.71 -4.11 5.41
CA HIS A 147 -9.47 -5.44 5.95
C HIS A 147 -7.97 -5.71 6.14
N GLY A 148 -7.17 -5.46 5.09
CA GLY A 148 -5.71 -5.61 5.18
C GLY A 148 -5.11 -4.79 6.32
N ALA A 149 -5.50 -3.52 6.45
CA ALA A 149 -5.01 -2.64 7.52
C ALA A 149 -5.33 -3.20 8.92
N LEU A 150 -6.54 -3.75 9.12
CA LEU A 150 -6.90 -4.43 10.38
C LEU A 150 -6.03 -5.64 10.66
N ILE A 151 -5.86 -6.52 9.66
CA ILE A 151 -5.05 -7.75 9.84
C ILE A 151 -3.61 -7.41 10.22
N TYR A 152 -2.98 -6.45 9.54
CA TYR A 152 -1.62 -6.02 9.87
C TYR A 152 -1.53 -5.45 11.28
N ALA A 153 -2.43 -4.53 11.64
CA ALA A 153 -2.39 -3.89 12.95
C ALA A 153 -2.69 -4.85 14.11
N LEU A 154 -3.54 -5.85 13.90
CA LEU A 154 -3.85 -6.86 14.92
C LEU A 154 -2.72 -7.89 15.09
N LYS A 155 -2.04 -8.24 14.00
CA LYS A 155 -0.92 -9.18 14.06
C LYS A 155 0.38 -8.56 14.55
N TYR A 156 0.59 -7.27 14.26
CA TYR A 156 1.81 -6.53 14.58
C TYR A 156 1.48 -5.18 15.24
N PRO A 157 0.87 -5.20 16.42
CA PRO A 157 0.47 -3.98 17.13
C PRO A 157 1.65 -3.07 17.47
N GLU A 158 2.87 -3.62 17.51
CA GLU A 158 4.09 -2.88 17.77
C GLU A 158 4.60 -2.07 16.56
N LEU A 159 4.18 -2.43 15.35
CA LEU A 159 4.62 -1.75 14.13
C LEU A 159 3.80 -0.51 13.80
N PHE A 160 2.55 -0.45 14.23
CA PHE A 160 1.64 0.59 13.83
C PHE A 160 1.14 1.40 15.03
N THR A 161 1.40 2.70 15.02
CA THR A 161 0.96 3.63 16.07
C THR A 161 -0.54 3.92 16.02
N ALA A 162 -1.16 3.76 14.86
CA ALA A 162 -2.61 3.89 14.67
C ALA A 162 -3.09 3.07 13.47
N VAL A 163 -4.34 2.62 13.56
CA VAL A 163 -5.06 1.98 12.45
C VAL A 163 -6.42 2.66 12.23
N ALA A 164 -6.76 2.92 10.97
CA ALA A 164 -8.04 3.51 10.60
C ALA A 164 -8.66 2.75 9.41
N PRO A 165 -9.33 1.61 9.63
CA PRO A 165 -10.00 0.87 8.57
C PRO A 165 -11.30 1.58 8.17
N LEU A 166 -11.49 1.79 6.87
CA LEU A 166 -12.70 2.40 6.31
C LEU A 166 -13.49 1.35 5.56
N SER A 167 -14.74 1.13 5.96
CA SER A 167 -15.66 0.16 5.32
C SER A 167 -14.97 -1.19 5.05
N ALA A 168 -14.23 -1.70 6.03
CA ALA A 168 -13.47 -2.93 5.89
C ALA A 168 -14.38 -4.11 5.50
N SER A 169 -13.97 -4.88 4.51
CA SER A 169 -14.63 -6.13 4.16
C SER A 169 -14.23 -7.19 5.19
N ILE A 170 -15.11 -7.46 6.15
CA ILE A 170 -14.81 -8.40 7.27
C ILE A 170 -15.23 -9.84 6.93
N ARG A 171 -15.56 -10.13 5.68
CA ARG A 171 -15.97 -11.47 5.26
C ARG A 171 -14.74 -12.34 5.06
N THR A 172 -14.51 -13.26 5.98
CA THR A 172 -13.61 -14.38 5.75
C THR A 172 -14.34 -15.38 4.85
N ASN A 173 -13.93 -15.50 3.61
CA ASN A 173 -14.29 -16.67 2.83
C ASN A 173 -13.38 -17.81 3.29
N GLU A 174 -13.97 -18.94 3.67
CA GLU A 174 -13.24 -20.15 4.07
C GLU A 174 -12.43 -20.79 2.91
N GLU A 175 -12.45 -20.17 1.71
CA GLU A 175 -11.83 -20.68 0.48
C GLU A 175 -10.43 -20.07 0.18
N PHE A 176 -9.87 -19.23 1.06
CA PHE A 176 -8.53 -18.66 0.90
C PHE A 176 -7.49 -19.36 1.79
#